data_42c23cdd161b83fe87100ddacdcd859d
#
_entry.id   42c23cdd161b83fe87100ddacdcd859d
#
_cell.length_a   1.000
_cell.length_b   1.000
_cell.length_c   1.000
_cell.angle_alpha   90.00
_cell.angle_beta   90.00
_cell.angle_gamma   90.00
#
_symmetry.space_group_name_H-M   'P 1'
#
loop_
_entity.id
_entity.type
_entity.pdbx_description
1 polymer ?
#
loop_
_entity_poly.entity_id
_entity_poly.type
_entity_poly.pdbx_seq_one_letter_code
_entity_poly.pdbx_strand_id
1 'polypeptide(L)'
;MQNIKVYSKEKSDNLEEAIKSNASIAYVTQLKFVDDNIKRSFAKELELATSQEKQEDLYYLDSVLVTTSWNKNDDVFSREEVWAARTSPEDKPFNIEHDENKIIGHITGNWTIDSEGNIIPSDTSEDKLPDTFHIVTSSVVYKHWTDPELIVRTHEMISAIEKGQKFVSMECLFTDFDYALKSKDGKMHTLARNEESAFLTKHLRAYGGTGEYQNYKIGRLLRNINFCGHGLVDKPANPSSIIFDKYNPFNAPTEGT
;
A
#
# COMPACT_ATOMS: atom_id res chain seq x y z
N MET A 1 -12.03 2.51 -17.62
CA MET A 1 -12.53 1.85 -16.39
C MET A 1 -12.30 0.37 -16.53
N GLN A 2 -11.59 -0.24 -15.62
CA GLN A 2 -11.41 -1.70 -15.60
C GLN A 2 -12.74 -2.33 -15.15
N ASN A 3 -13.31 -3.20 -15.98
CA ASN A 3 -14.58 -3.83 -15.67
C ASN A 3 -14.34 -5.11 -14.87
N ILE A 4 -14.52 -5.05 -13.56
CA ILE A 4 -14.62 -6.28 -12.73
C ILE A 4 -15.86 -7.05 -13.18
N LYS A 5 -15.68 -8.35 -13.40
CA LYS A 5 -16.81 -9.25 -13.72
C LYS A 5 -17.75 -9.33 -12.52
N VAL A 6 -19.05 -9.28 -12.78
CA VAL A 6 -20.10 -9.39 -11.76
C VAL A 6 -20.96 -10.62 -12.06
N TYR A 7 -21.14 -11.48 -11.08
CA TYR A 7 -21.86 -12.73 -11.18
C TYR A 7 -23.35 -12.59 -10.87
N SER A 8 -24.17 -13.57 -11.31
CA SER A 8 -25.62 -13.52 -11.18
C SER A 8 -26.08 -13.34 -9.73
N LYS A 9 -25.45 -14.03 -8.80
CA LYS A 9 -25.77 -13.94 -7.37
C LYS A 9 -25.47 -12.56 -6.79
N GLU A 10 -24.38 -11.94 -7.20
CA GLU A 10 -24.01 -10.57 -6.75
C GLU A 10 -25.00 -9.52 -7.26
N LYS A 11 -25.48 -9.69 -8.50
CA LYS A 11 -26.56 -8.83 -9.03
C LYS A 11 -27.85 -8.99 -8.24
N SER A 12 -28.23 -10.23 -7.91
CA SER A 12 -29.43 -10.50 -7.10
C SER A 12 -29.32 -9.99 -5.67
N ASP A 13 -28.10 -9.87 -5.14
CA ASP A 13 -27.80 -9.30 -3.83
C ASP A 13 -27.57 -7.77 -3.90
N ASN A 14 -27.81 -7.11 -5.07
CA ASN A 14 -27.66 -5.66 -5.33
C ASN A 14 -26.24 -5.13 -5.12
N LEU A 15 -25.21 -5.94 -5.38
CA LEU A 15 -23.81 -5.58 -5.17
C LEU A 15 -23.08 -5.07 -6.43
N GLU A 16 -23.73 -5.05 -7.59
CA GLU A 16 -23.12 -4.74 -8.89
C GLU A 16 -22.41 -3.37 -8.90
N GLU A 17 -23.09 -2.32 -8.43
CA GLU A 17 -22.51 -0.97 -8.38
C GLU A 17 -21.37 -0.88 -7.37
N ALA A 18 -21.52 -1.49 -6.21
CA ALA A 18 -20.50 -1.52 -5.19
C ALA A 18 -19.22 -2.24 -5.66
N ILE A 19 -19.36 -3.35 -6.39
CA ILE A 19 -18.22 -4.08 -6.96
C ILE A 19 -17.51 -3.23 -8.01
N LYS A 20 -18.25 -2.59 -8.91
CA LYS A 20 -17.67 -1.75 -9.97
C LYS A 20 -17.01 -0.47 -9.44
N SER A 21 -17.58 0.14 -8.40
CA SER A 21 -17.04 1.36 -7.80
C SER A 21 -15.82 1.10 -6.91
N ASN A 22 -15.67 -0.09 -6.33
CA ASN A 22 -14.57 -0.49 -5.45
C ASN A 22 -13.44 -1.25 -6.19
N ALA A 23 -13.19 -0.94 -7.45
CA ALA A 23 -12.06 -1.46 -8.22
C ALA A 23 -10.73 -0.75 -7.92
N SER A 24 -10.76 0.27 -7.07
CA SER A 24 -9.60 0.98 -6.55
C SER A 24 -9.65 1.01 -5.04
N ILE A 25 -8.49 0.96 -4.43
CA ILE A 25 -8.33 1.03 -2.98
C ILE A 25 -7.18 1.95 -2.62
N ALA A 26 -7.32 2.61 -1.49
CA ALA A 26 -6.29 3.44 -0.90
C ALA A 26 -6.10 3.01 0.55
N TYR A 27 -4.89 2.55 0.90
CA TYR A 27 -4.59 2.07 2.23
C TYR A 27 -3.23 2.56 2.71
N VAL A 28 -3.21 2.90 3.98
CA VAL A 28 -1.97 3.16 4.71
C VAL A 28 -1.32 1.84 5.10
N THR A 29 -0.05 1.68 4.77
CA THR A 29 0.72 0.46 5.00
C THR A 29 1.59 0.58 6.24
N GLN A 30 1.67 -0.50 6.99
CA GLN A 30 2.53 -0.63 8.15
C GLN A 30 3.74 -1.49 7.84
N LEU A 31 4.94 -1.01 8.16
CA LEU A 31 6.13 -1.84 8.32
C LEU A 31 6.44 -2.00 9.82
N LYS A 32 6.55 -3.24 10.29
CA LYS A 32 7.12 -3.56 11.60
C LYS A 32 8.51 -4.13 11.37
N PHE A 33 9.55 -3.33 11.60
CA PHE A 33 10.87 -3.88 11.78
C PHE A 33 11.01 -4.46 13.19
N VAL A 34 11.71 -5.59 13.28
CA VAL A 34 11.89 -6.31 14.56
C VAL A 34 12.79 -5.56 15.53
N ASP A 35 13.75 -4.76 15.01
CA ASP A 35 14.60 -3.89 15.82
C ASP A 35 15.16 -2.67 15.05
N ASP A 36 15.75 -1.73 15.79
CA ASP A 36 16.31 -0.49 15.24
C ASP A 36 17.59 -0.69 14.42
N ASN A 37 18.29 -1.80 14.58
CA ASN A 37 19.51 -2.10 13.80
C ASN A 37 19.14 -2.50 12.38
N ILE A 38 18.03 -3.23 12.21
CA ILE A 38 17.47 -3.59 10.89
C ILE A 38 17.01 -2.34 10.14
N LYS A 39 16.33 -1.42 10.83
CA LYS A 39 15.96 -0.11 10.25
C LYS A 39 17.17 0.67 9.74
N ARG A 40 18.28 0.68 10.52
CA ARG A 40 19.54 1.36 10.13
C ARG A 40 20.21 0.70 8.95
N SER A 41 20.29 -0.63 8.95
CA SER A 41 20.88 -1.39 7.84
C SER A 41 20.12 -1.11 6.53
N PHE A 42 18.78 -1.18 6.58
CA PHE A 42 17.94 -0.90 5.44
C PHE A 42 18.07 0.53 4.93
N ALA A 43 18.03 1.54 5.82
CA ALA A 43 18.21 2.93 5.43
C ALA A 43 19.57 3.15 4.73
N LYS A 44 20.64 2.48 5.18
CA LYS A 44 21.97 2.54 4.56
C LYS A 44 21.99 1.90 3.18
N GLU A 45 21.36 0.74 3.00
CA GLU A 45 21.27 0.07 1.69
C GLU A 45 20.47 0.91 0.69
N LEU A 46 19.36 1.51 1.16
CA LEU A 46 18.55 2.40 0.35
C LEU A 46 19.31 3.69 -0.05
N GLU A 47 20.11 4.27 0.85
CA GLU A 47 20.99 5.40 0.52
C GLU A 47 22.01 5.04 -0.58
N LEU A 48 22.57 3.84 -0.54
CA LEU A 48 23.50 3.36 -1.57
C LEU A 48 22.80 3.13 -2.91
N ALA A 49 21.56 2.65 -2.90
CA ALA A 49 20.75 2.43 -4.11
C ALA A 49 20.25 3.75 -4.73
N THR A 50 20.10 4.81 -3.92
CA THR A 50 19.54 6.12 -4.34
C THR A 50 20.60 7.21 -4.49
N SER A 51 21.87 6.88 -4.73
CA SER A 51 23.03 7.80 -4.76
C SER A 51 23.02 8.87 -5.86
N GLN A 52 21.86 9.37 -6.27
CA GLN A 52 21.73 10.54 -7.14
C GLN A 52 22.04 11.82 -6.37
N GLU A 53 22.70 12.78 -7.02
CA GLU A 53 22.87 14.13 -6.48
C GLU A 53 21.49 14.72 -6.14
N LYS A 54 21.28 15.08 -4.86
CA LYS A 54 20.02 15.65 -4.40
C LYS A 54 19.84 17.05 -4.97
N GLN A 55 18.74 17.27 -5.64
CA GLN A 55 18.35 18.60 -6.12
C GLN A 55 17.76 19.42 -4.96
N GLU A 56 18.15 20.70 -4.87
CA GLU A 56 17.71 21.57 -3.77
C GLU A 56 16.21 21.89 -3.79
N ASP A 57 15.60 21.82 -4.97
CA ASP A 57 14.20 22.09 -5.24
C ASP A 57 13.28 20.87 -5.00
N LEU A 58 13.85 19.74 -4.57
CA LEU A 58 13.11 18.53 -4.24
C LEU A 58 13.28 18.15 -2.77
N TYR A 59 12.22 17.60 -2.20
CA TYR A 59 12.26 16.93 -0.90
C TYR A 59 12.12 15.44 -1.12
N TYR A 60 13.10 14.66 -0.65
CA TYR A 60 13.18 13.22 -0.85
C TYR A 60 12.67 12.48 0.37
N LEU A 61 11.83 11.47 0.14
CA LEU A 61 11.34 10.60 1.21
C LEU A 61 11.19 9.15 0.71
N ASP A 62 11.39 8.22 1.62
CA ASP A 62 11.15 6.79 1.39
C ASP A 62 10.02 6.30 2.28
N SER A 63 9.19 5.40 1.76
CA SER A 63 8.05 4.88 2.51
C SER A 63 7.74 3.44 2.11
N VAL A 64 7.11 2.70 3.02
CA VAL A 64 6.52 1.40 2.67
C VAL A 64 5.22 1.64 1.93
N LEU A 65 5.14 1.12 0.72
CA LEU A 65 3.93 1.17 -0.10
C LEU A 65 2.95 0.06 0.31
N VAL A 66 3.40 -1.19 0.33
CA VAL A 66 2.57 -2.35 0.63
C VAL A 66 3.36 -3.44 1.33
N THR A 67 2.68 -4.23 2.15
CA THR A 67 3.17 -5.48 2.74
C THR A 67 2.29 -6.63 2.26
N THR A 68 2.91 -7.75 1.88
CA THR A 68 2.17 -8.98 1.58
C THR A 68 1.49 -9.49 2.85
N SER A 69 0.20 -9.28 2.96
CA SER A 69 -0.54 -9.63 4.16
C SER A 69 -2.06 -9.49 3.99
N TRP A 70 -2.77 -9.93 5.01
CA TRP A 70 -4.18 -9.58 5.26
C TRP A 70 -4.24 -8.24 5.99
N ASN A 71 -4.81 -7.22 5.38
CA ASN A 71 -4.91 -5.89 5.97
C ASN A 71 -6.13 -5.73 6.92
N LYS A 72 -6.25 -4.57 7.58
CA LYS A 72 -7.34 -4.29 8.53
C LYS A 72 -8.72 -4.13 7.86
N ASN A 73 -8.75 -3.85 6.56
CA ASN A 73 -9.99 -3.71 5.79
C ASN A 73 -10.44 -5.04 5.17
N ASP A 74 -9.75 -6.14 5.53
CA ASP A 74 -9.98 -7.48 5.01
C ASP A 74 -9.69 -7.65 3.52
N ASP A 75 -8.77 -6.84 2.98
CA ASP A 75 -8.13 -7.15 1.71
C ASP A 75 -6.82 -7.91 1.93
N VAL A 76 -6.54 -8.82 1.03
CA VAL A 76 -5.37 -9.69 1.08
C VAL A 76 -4.50 -9.41 -0.13
N PHE A 77 -3.26 -9.04 0.15
CA PHE A 77 -2.18 -8.87 -0.82
C PHE A 77 -1.32 -10.12 -0.80
N SER A 78 -1.52 -11.02 -1.78
CA SER A 78 -0.71 -12.24 -1.86
C SER A 78 0.69 -11.97 -2.39
N ARG A 79 1.63 -12.89 -2.10
CA ARG A 79 3.01 -12.80 -2.58
C ARG A 79 3.10 -12.66 -4.09
N GLU A 80 2.36 -13.51 -4.78
CA GLU A 80 2.36 -13.63 -6.23
C GLU A 80 1.88 -12.33 -6.89
N GLU A 81 0.76 -11.80 -6.42
CA GLU A 81 0.17 -10.56 -6.95
C GLU A 81 1.06 -9.34 -6.68
N VAL A 82 1.58 -9.22 -5.45
CA VAL A 82 2.49 -8.12 -5.09
C VAL A 82 3.79 -8.21 -5.87
N TRP A 83 4.34 -9.43 -6.03
CA TRP A 83 5.56 -9.63 -6.81
C TRP A 83 5.36 -9.30 -8.28
N ALA A 84 4.25 -9.74 -8.88
CA ALA A 84 3.92 -9.41 -10.27
C ALA A 84 3.78 -7.89 -10.49
N ALA A 85 3.19 -7.18 -9.51
CA ALA A 85 2.95 -5.74 -9.59
C ALA A 85 4.11 -4.87 -9.09
N ARG A 86 5.24 -5.46 -8.61
CA ARG A 86 6.31 -4.77 -7.87
C ARG A 86 6.94 -3.57 -8.59
N THR A 87 6.92 -3.55 -9.91
CA THR A 87 7.51 -2.47 -10.72
C THR A 87 6.49 -1.38 -11.09
N SER A 88 5.21 -1.59 -10.79
CA SER A 88 4.15 -0.66 -11.19
C SER A 88 4.13 0.67 -10.43
N PRO A 89 4.71 0.82 -9.21
CA PRO A 89 4.71 2.10 -8.51
C PRO A 89 5.60 3.18 -9.13
N GLU A 90 6.64 2.81 -9.87
CA GLU A 90 7.59 3.76 -10.45
C GLU A 90 6.91 4.76 -11.38
N ASP A 91 7.31 6.02 -11.33
CA ASP A 91 6.76 7.14 -12.09
C ASP A 91 5.28 7.45 -11.82
N LYS A 92 4.72 6.94 -10.74
CA LYS A 92 3.33 7.26 -10.36
C LYS A 92 3.24 8.52 -9.50
N PRO A 93 2.08 9.19 -9.52
CA PRO A 93 1.89 10.44 -8.80
C PRO A 93 1.93 10.24 -7.27
N PHE A 94 2.40 11.29 -6.60
CA PHE A 94 2.26 11.49 -5.18
C PHE A 94 1.31 12.68 -4.96
N ASN A 95 0.17 12.43 -4.33
CA ASN A 95 -0.90 13.41 -4.14
C ASN A 95 -1.19 13.68 -2.65
N ILE A 96 -2.15 14.57 -2.38
CA ILE A 96 -2.66 14.83 -1.03
C ILE A 96 -4.06 14.22 -0.91
N GLU A 97 -4.28 13.42 0.14
CA GLU A 97 -5.59 12.85 0.52
C GLU A 97 -6.29 12.11 -0.63
N HIS A 98 -5.49 11.47 -1.51
CA HIS A 98 -5.99 10.76 -2.70
C HIS A 98 -6.74 11.65 -3.71
N ASP A 99 -6.49 12.96 -3.68
CA ASP A 99 -7.06 13.91 -4.64
C ASP A 99 -6.12 14.03 -5.85
N GLU A 100 -6.55 13.49 -6.99
CA GLU A 100 -5.80 13.50 -8.26
C GLU A 100 -5.52 14.92 -8.78
N ASN A 101 -6.24 15.94 -8.29
CA ASN A 101 -6.01 17.35 -8.62
C ASN A 101 -4.93 17.99 -7.72
N LYS A 102 -4.46 17.29 -6.68
CA LYS A 102 -3.48 17.79 -5.70
C LYS A 102 -2.18 17.00 -5.73
N ILE A 103 -1.60 16.87 -6.91
CA ILE A 103 -0.29 16.23 -7.07
C ILE A 103 0.78 17.13 -6.49
N ILE A 104 1.66 16.56 -5.67
CA ILE A 104 2.76 17.26 -4.97
C ILE A 104 4.12 16.72 -5.34
N GLY A 105 4.19 15.60 -6.05
CA GLY A 105 5.42 14.94 -6.40
C GLY A 105 5.16 13.66 -7.19
N HIS A 106 6.15 12.79 -7.22
CA HIS A 106 6.03 11.47 -7.85
C HIS A 106 6.97 10.45 -7.18
N ILE A 107 6.72 9.18 -7.47
CA ILE A 107 7.55 8.05 -7.06
C ILE A 107 8.71 7.94 -8.06
N THR A 108 9.96 7.99 -7.57
CA THR A 108 11.18 7.95 -8.39
C THR A 108 11.79 6.57 -8.50
N GLY A 109 11.36 5.62 -7.67
CA GLY A 109 11.83 4.26 -7.69
C GLY A 109 11.18 3.41 -6.62
N ASN A 110 11.35 2.10 -6.73
CA ASN A 110 10.84 1.16 -5.75
C ASN A 110 11.75 -0.06 -5.61
N TRP A 111 11.71 -0.68 -4.43
CA TRP A 111 12.44 -1.88 -4.08
C TRP A 111 11.55 -2.85 -3.32
N THR A 112 11.84 -4.13 -3.48
CA THR A 112 11.26 -5.18 -2.65
C THR A 112 12.25 -5.55 -1.55
N ILE A 113 11.76 -5.65 -0.31
CA ILE A 113 12.56 -6.03 0.85
C ILE A 113 11.86 -7.12 1.64
N ASP A 114 12.64 -7.98 2.28
CA ASP A 114 12.12 -8.97 3.21
C ASP A 114 11.77 -8.35 4.59
N SER A 115 11.30 -9.15 5.53
CA SER A 115 10.97 -8.71 6.89
C SER A 115 12.18 -8.30 7.72
N GLU A 116 13.39 -8.62 7.27
CA GLU A 116 14.67 -8.24 7.90
C GLU A 116 15.25 -6.96 7.29
N GLY A 117 14.66 -6.45 6.19
CA GLY A 117 15.07 -5.24 5.50
C GLY A 117 16.09 -5.50 4.37
N ASN A 118 16.39 -6.75 4.02
CA ASN A 118 17.30 -7.05 2.92
C ASN A 118 16.57 -6.92 1.58
N ILE A 119 17.26 -6.37 0.59
CA ILE A 119 16.70 -6.25 -0.78
C ILE A 119 16.52 -7.64 -1.39
N ILE A 120 15.34 -7.91 -1.90
CA ILE A 120 15.04 -9.10 -2.68
C ILE A 120 15.41 -8.81 -4.15
N PRO A 121 16.37 -9.55 -4.74
CA PRO A 121 16.79 -9.34 -6.13
C PRO A 121 15.60 -9.45 -7.10
N SER A 122 15.57 -8.59 -8.11
CA SER A 122 14.46 -8.53 -9.08
C SER A 122 14.27 -9.79 -9.93
N ASP A 123 15.31 -10.62 -10.03
CA ASP A 123 15.33 -11.91 -10.74
C ASP A 123 15.00 -13.10 -9.83
N THR A 124 14.60 -12.85 -8.58
CA THR A 124 14.18 -13.91 -7.66
C THR A 124 12.94 -14.62 -8.20
N SER A 125 12.99 -15.94 -8.27
CA SER A 125 11.86 -16.77 -8.68
C SER A 125 10.77 -16.81 -7.59
N GLU A 126 9.50 -16.90 -7.99
CA GLU A 126 8.35 -16.85 -7.07
C GLU A 126 8.38 -17.91 -5.95
N ASP A 127 8.92 -19.09 -6.23
CA ASP A 127 9.07 -20.18 -5.26
C ASP A 127 10.07 -19.86 -4.14
N LYS A 128 10.98 -18.91 -4.37
CA LYS A 128 12.00 -18.46 -3.40
C LYS A 128 11.62 -17.20 -2.65
N LEU A 129 10.47 -16.60 -2.96
CA LEU A 129 10.02 -15.43 -2.25
C LEU A 129 9.74 -15.75 -0.77
N PRO A 130 10.10 -14.85 0.16
CA PRO A 130 9.70 -15.00 1.55
C PRO A 130 8.18 -14.93 1.69
N ASP A 131 7.64 -15.52 2.76
CA ASP A 131 6.21 -15.51 3.04
C ASP A 131 5.66 -14.09 3.22
N THR A 132 6.48 -13.22 3.78
CA THR A 132 6.16 -11.79 3.94
C THR A 132 7.30 -10.95 3.38
N PHE A 133 6.95 -10.00 2.54
CA PHE A 133 7.86 -8.98 2.04
C PHE A 133 7.11 -7.65 1.82
N HIS A 134 7.88 -6.61 1.53
CA HIS A 134 7.37 -5.26 1.40
C HIS A 134 7.85 -4.65 0.09
N ILE A 135 7.02 -3.75 -0.49
CA ILE A 135 7.49 -2.80 -1.49
C ILE A 135 7.75 -1.48 -0.78
N VAL A 136 8.96 -0.95 -0.94
CA VAL A 136 9.35 0.38 -0.50
C VAL A 136 9.47 1.26 -1.72
N THR A 137 9.00 2.50 -1.60
CA THR A 137 9.11 3.51 -2.65
C THR A 137 9.98 4.66 -2.20
N SER A 138 10.84 5.15 -3.10
CA SER A 138 11.43 6.49 -2.99
C SER A 138 10.58 7.47 -3.78
N SER A 139 10.42 8.65 -3.24
CA SER A 139 9.57 9.68 -3.81
C SER A 139 10.18 11.05 -3.63
N VAL A 140 9.77 11.98 -4.48
CA VAL A 140 10.10 13.40 -4.36
C VAL A 140 8.83 14.23 -4.19
N VAL A 141 8.91 15.26 -3.35
CA VAL A 141 7.93 16.33 -3.25
C VAL A 141 8.55 17.59 -3.84
N TYR A 142 7.83 18.26 -4.74
CA TYR A 142 8.29 19.47 -5.39
C TYR A 142 8.27 20.64 -4.42
N LYS A 143 9.40 21.33 -4.22
CA LYS A 143 9.52 22.45 -3.29
C LYS A 143 9.31 23.80 -3.96
N HIS A 144 9.68 23.93 -5.23
CA HIS A 144 9.62 25.18 -5.97
C HIS A 144 8.41 25.25 -6.88
N TRP A 145 7.59 26.23 -6.63
CA TRP A 145 6.39 26.55 -7.40
C TRP A 145 6.43 28.05 -7.78
N THR A 146 5.76 28.42 -8.86
CA THR A 146 5.54 29.82 -9.21
C THR A 146 4.36 30.43 -8.46
N ASP A 147 3.44 29.59 -8.00
CA ASP A 147 2.26 29.98 -7.22
C ASP A 147 2.63 30.07 -5.73
N PRO A 148 2.49 31.25 -5.09
CA PRO A 148 2.81 31.43 -3.68
C PRO A 148 2.00 30.52 -2.72
N GLU A 149 0.75 30.19 -3.04
CA GLU A 149 -0.09 29.32 -2.21
C GLU A 149 0.45 27.87 -2.24
N LEU A 150 0.96 27.41 -3.40
CA LEU A 150 1.58 26.10 -3.50
C LEU A 150 2.91 26.04 -2.75
N ILE A 151 3.69 27.12 -2.73
CA ILE A 151 4.94 27.21 -1.97
C ILE A 151 4.63 27.05 -0.47
N VAL A 152 3.69 27.84 0.06
CA VAL A 152 3.30 27.77 1.48
C VAL A 152 2.80 26.38 1.84
N ARG A 153 1.87 25.84 1.04
CA ARG A 153 1.32 24.48 1.24
C ARG A 153 2.41 23.43 1.29
N THR A 154 3.37 23.48 0.37
CA THR A 154 4.45 22.48 0.31
C THR A 154 5.35 22.57 1.55
N HIS A 155 5.71 23.78 1.99
CA HIS A 155 6.53 23.96 3.19
C HIS A 155 5.82 23.46 4.46
N GLU A 156 4.52 23.72 4.59
CA GLU A 156 3.71 23.21 5.71
C GLU A 156 3.65 21.67 5.69
N MET A 157 3.47 21.05 4.52
CA MET A 157 3.47 19.60 4.37
C MET A 157 4.82 18.98 4.73
N ILE A 158 5.93 19.52 4.23
CA ILE A 158 7.27 19.03 4.55
C ILE A 158 7.51 19.12 6.05
N SER A 159 7.17 20.27 6.65
CA SER A 159 7.28 20.45 8.11
C SER A 159 6.42 19.45 8.89
N ALA A 160 5.24 19.11 8.40
CA ALA A 160 4.37 18.11 9.03
C ALA A 160 4.91 16.68 8.86
N ILE A 161 5.54 16.36 7.72
CA ILE A 161 6.26 15.08 7.50
C ILE A 161 7.41 14.95 8.51
N GLU A 162 8.25 15.97 8.62
CA GLU A 162 9.40 16.00 9.53
C GLU A 162 9.00 15.88 11.01
N LYS A 163 7.79 16.34 11.36
CA LYS A 163 7.21 16.19 12.70
C LYS A 163 6.48 14.85 12.93
N GLY A 164 6.48 13.95 11.94
CA GLY A 164 5.77 12.68 12.02
C GLY A 164 4.25 12.78 12.04
N GLN A 165 3.69 13.88 11.53
CA GLN A 165 2.24 14.17 11.54
C GLN A 165 1.54 13.74 10.25
N LYS A 166 2.30 13.31 9.26
CA LYS A 166 1.80 12.83 7.95
C LYS A 166 2.18 11.38 7.72
N PHE A 167 1.36 10.69 6.94
CA PHE A 167 1.50 9.28 6.63
C PHE A 167 1.35 9.07 5.11
N VAL A 168 1.94 7.99 4.61
CA VAL A 168 1.76 7.58 3.21
C VAL A 168 0.67 6.52 3.13
N SER A 169 -0.24 6.71 2.20
CA SER A 169 -1.34 5.80 1.89
C SER A 169 -1.17 5.28 0.46
N MET A 170 -1.12 3.97 0.28
CA MET A 170 -0.98 3.31 -1.00
C MET A 170 -2.25 3.45 -1.85
N GLU A 171 -2.08 3.64 -3.15
CA GLU A 171 -3.16 3.57 -4.15
C GLU A 171 -2.97 2.35 -5.04
N CYS A 172 -4.00 1.55 -5.17
CA CYS A 172 -3.97 0.31 -5.93
C CYS A 172 -5.28 0.12 -6.72
N LEU A 173 -5.12 -0.23 -7.99
CA LEU A 173 -6.19 -0.72 -8.86
C LEU A 173 -6.13 -2.25 -8.93
N PHE A 174 -7.25 -2.89 -9.11
CA PHE A 174 -7.34 -4.33 -9.34
C PHE A 174 -8.51 -4.65 -10.28
N THR A 175 -8.41 -5.74 -11.04
CA THR A 175 -9.42 -6.10 -12.05
C THR A 175 -10.31 -7.25 -11.64
N ASP A 176 -9.94 -7.99 -10.61
CA ASP A 176 -10.72 -9.08 -10.04
C ASP A 176 -10.30 -9.36 -8.59
N PHE A 177 -11.03 -10.23 -7.91
CA PHE A 177 -10.66 -10.74 -6.61
C PHE A 177 -11.20 -12.16 -6.41
N ASP A 178 -10.53 -12.91 -5.56
CA ASP A 178 -10.98 -14.18 -5.01
C ASP A 178 -11.32 -14.02 -3.51
N TYR A 179 -11.74 -15.09 -2.87
CA TYR A 179 -11.98 -15.10 -1.44
C TYR A 179 -10.80 -15.72 -0.70
N ALA A 180 -10.31 -15.02 0.31
CA ALA A 180 -9.43 -15.56 1.32
C ALA A 180 -10.27 -15.93 2.54
N LEU A 181 -10.13 -17.15 3.03
CA LEU A 181 -10.84 -17.69 4.18
C LEU A 181 -9.81 -18.06 5.24
N LYS A 182 -9.88 -17.44 6.41
CA LYS A 182 -9.01 -17.75 7.54
C LYS A 182 -9.79 -18.42 8.65
N SER A 183 -9.43 -19.65 8.97
CA SER A 183 -10.03 -20.41 10.06
C SER A 183 -9.56 -19.92 11.43
N LYS A 184 -10.21 -20.36 12.51
CA LYS A 184 -9.85 -19.98 13.90
C LYS A 184 -8.47 -20.44 14.32
N ASP A 185 -7.96 -21.54 13.75
CA ASP A 185 -6.59 -22.05 13.96
C ASP A 185 -5.54 -21.31 13.10
N GLY A 186 -5.95 -20.29 12.34
CA GLY A 186 -5.06 -19.43 11.55
C GLY A 186 -4.76 -19.91 10.14
N LYS A 187 -5.26 -21.08 9.73
CA LYS A 187 -5.05 -21.58 8.36
C LYS A 187 -5.78 -20.74 7.34
N MET A 188 -5.08 -20.41 6.26
CA MET A 188 -5.62 -19.68 5.11
C MET A 188 -6.01 -20.64 3.98
N HIS A 189 -7.17 -20.40 3.40
CA HIS A 189 -7.67 -21.07 2.20
C HIS A 189 -8.07 -20.01 1.18
N THR A 190 -7.80 -20.26 -0.07
CA THR A 190 -8.25 -19.43 -1.19
C THR A 190 -9.38 -20.14 -1.91
N LEU A 191 -10.45 -19.42 -2.21
CA LEU A 191 -11.58 -19.91 -3.02
C LEU A 191 -11.78 -18.96 -4.18
N ALA A 192 -11.73 -19.51 -5.40
CA ALA A 192 -11.95 -18.74 -6.61
C ALA A 192 -13.37 -18.13 -6.64
N ARG A 193 -13.47 -16.87 -7.04
CA ARG A 193 -14.73 -16.17 -7.22
C ARG A 193 -15.32 -16.54 -8.59
N ASN A 194 -16.49 -17.20 -8.58
CA ASN A 194 -17.23 -17.67 -9.76
C ASN A 194 -18.75 -17.71 -9.46
N GLU A 195 -19.55 -18.19 -10.39
CA GLU A 195 -21.02 -18.27 -10.21
C GLU A 195 -21.46 -19.08 -8.99
N GLU A 196 -20.70 -20.12 -8.61
CA GLU A 196 -21.02 -20.98 -7.47
C GLU A 196 -20.66 -20.34 -6.12
N SER A 197 -19.55 -19.59 -6.07
CA SER A 197 -19.00 -19.01 -4.85
C SER A 197 -19.41 -17.53 -4.65
N ALA A 198 -19.97 -16.87 -5.64
CA ALA A 198 -20.30 -15.43 -5.63
C ALA A 198 -21.25 -15.00 -4.51
N PHE A 199 -21.99 -15.94 -3.90
CA PHE A 199 -22.81 -15.68 -2.72
C PHE A 199 -21.99 -15.23 -1.51
N LEU A 200 -20.68 -15.46 -1.50
CA LEU A 200 -19.77 -15.04 -0.43
C LEU A 200 -19.48 -13.54 -0.46
N THR A 201 -19.64 -12.88 -1.60
CA THR A 201 -19.32 -11.45 -1.75
C THR A 201 -20.08 -10.56 -0.76
N LYS A 202 -21.34 -10.87 -0.45
CA LYS A 202 -22.13 -10.11 0.53
C LYS A 202 -21.61 -10.19 1.98
N HIS A 203 -20.71 -11.14 2.28
CA HIS A 203 -20.09 -11.29 3.60
C HIS A 203 -18.81 -10.46 3.74
N LEU A 204 -18.23 -9.96 2.62
CA LEU A 204 -17.03 -9.13 2.62
C LEU A 204 -17.32 -7.74 3.20
N ARG A 205 -16.45 -7.24 4.08
CA ARG A 205 -16.59 -5.87 4.65
C ARG A 205 -16.59 -4.78 3.59
N ALA A 206 -15.81 -4.96 2.53
CA ALA A 206 -15.77 -4.02 1.41
C ALA A 206 -17.16 -3.78 0.76
N TYR A 207 -18.08 -4.71 0.93
CA TYR A 207 -19.44 -4.64 0.38
C TYR A 207 -20.54 -4.66 1.46
N GLY A 208 -20.21 -4.20 2.68
CA GLY A 208 -21.16 -4.06 3.79
C GLY A 208 -21.40 -5.32 4.61
N GLY A 209 -20.66 -6.40 4.35
CA GLY A 209 -20.72 -7.63 5.13
C GLY A 209 -19.98 -7.54 6.46
N THR A 210 -20.07 -8.59 7.26
CA THR A 210 -19.42 -8.67 8.59
C THR A 210 -17.93 -9.02 8.53
N GLY A 211 -17.43 -9.51 7.39
CA GLY A 211 -16.07 -10.08 7.26
C GLY A 211 -15.99 -11.51 7.80
N GLU A 212 -17.13 -12.18 7.99
CA GLU A 212 -17.20 -13.55 8.52
C GLU A 212 -18.21 -14.41 7.74
N TYR A 213 -17.89 -15.69 7.58
CA TYR A 213 -18.76 -16.70 7.02
C TYR A 213 -18.47 -18.08 7.65
N GLN A 214 -19.46 -18.73 8.25
CA GLN A 214 -19.36 -20.08 8.85
C GLN A 214 -18.12 -20.32 9.72
N ASN A 215 -17.83 -19.42 10.66
CA ASN A 215 -16.64 -19.45 11.53
C ASN A 215 -15.29 -19.17 10.83
N TYR A 216 -15.29 -18.79 9.57
CA TYR A 216 -14.11 -18.27 8.88
C TYR A 216 -14.17 -16.75 8.85
N LYS A 217 -13.02 -16.11 9.08
CA LYS A 217 -12.82 -14.76 8.65
C LYS A 217 -12.72 -14.78 7.12
N ILE A 218 -13.48 -13.92 6.43
CA ILE A 218 -13.47 -13.82 4.97
C ILE A 218 -12.91 -12.47 4.54
N GLY A 219 -12.02 -12.49 3.56
CA GLY A 219 -11.41 -11.30 2.98
C GLY A 219 -11.36 -11.38 1.46
N ARG A 220 -11.07 -10.24 0.86
CA ARG A 220 -10.95 -10.08 -0.58
C ARG A 220 -9.50 -10.27 -0.99
N LEU A 221 -9.17 -11.39 -1.65
CA LEU A 221 -7.86 -11.64 -2.24
C LEU A 221 -7.79 -10.95 -3.59
N LEU A 222 -7.09 -9.83 -3.66
CA LEU A 222 -7.02 -8.99 -4.85
C LEU A 222 -6.26 -9.66 -5.98
N ARG A 223 -6.73 -9.48 -7.24
CA ARG A 223 -6.15 -10.07 -8.44
C ARG A 223 -5.84 -9.01 -9.49
N ASN A 224 -4.74 -9.25 -10.23
CA ASN A 224 -4.24 -8.35 -11.26
C ASN A 224 -4.09 -6.92 -10.73
N ILE A 225 -3.38 -6.79 -9.63
CA ILE A 225 -3.16 -5.50 -8.97
C ILE A 225 -2.19 -4.64 -9.76
N ASN A 226 -2.39 -3.31 -9.65
CA ASN A 226 -1.50 -2.30 -10.20
C ASN A 226 -1.43 -1.14 -9.20
N PHE A 227 -0.25 -0.85 -8.69
CA PHE A 227 -0.04 0.32 -7.85
C PHE A 227 -0.01 1.57 -8.71
N CYS A 228 -0.91 2.51 -8.46
CA CYS A 228 -1.12 3.68 -9.30
C CYS A 228 -0.71 5.01 -8.66
N GLY A 229 -0.16 4.96 -7.45
CA GLY A 229 0.33 6.13 -6.74
C GLY A 229 0.34 5.95 -5.24
N HIS A 230 0.56 7.03 -4.56
CA HIS A 230 0.32 7.14 -3.12
C HIS A 230 -0.11 8.55 -2.71
N GLY A 231 -0.85 8.63 -1.62
CA GLY A 231 -1.34 9.88 -1.05
C GLY A 231 -0.64 10.22 0.28
N LEU A 232 -0.38 11.48 0.51
CA LEU A 232 -0.01 12.00 1.82
C LEU A 232 -1.28 12.29 2.61
N VAL A 233 -1.46 11.62 3.76
CA VAL A 233 -2.70 11.69 4.55
C VAL A 233 -2.44 12.08 6.00
N ASP A 234 -3.44 12.73 6.64
CA ASP A 234 -3.35 13.18 8.04
C ASP A 234 -3.58 12.06 9.05
N LYS A 235 -4.51 11.15 8.71
CA LYS A 235 -4.84 10.02 9.59
C LYS A 235 -4.77 8.73 8.80
N PRO A 236 -3.83 7.86 9.14
CA PRO A 236 -3.80 6.57 8.49
C PRO A 236 -5.03 5.73 8.87
N ALA A 237 -5.65 5.08 7.91
CA ALA A 237 -6.60 3.99 8.19
C ALA A 237 -5.93 2.88 9.02
N ASN A 238 -4.59 2.84 8.99
CA ASN A 238 -3.74 2.01 9.83
C ASN A 238 -2.75 2.88 10.63
N PRO A 239 -2.77 2.89 11.96
CA PRO A 239 -1.92 3.76 12.80
C PRO A 239 -0.42 3.45 12.77
N SER A 240 0.02 2.55 11.92
CA SER A 240 1.42 2.09 11.87
C SER A 240 2.08 2.32 10.50
N SER A 241 1.63 3.29 9.75
CA SER A 241 2.33 3.76 8.54
C SER A 241 3.66 4.42 8.93
N ILE A 242 4.73 4.11 8.21
CA ILE A 242 6.06 4.68 8.45
C ILE A 242 6.52 5.41 7.20
N ILE A 243 6.91 6.67 7.37
CA ILE A 243 7.77 7.41 6.46
C ILE A 243 9.19 7.33 7.00
N PHE A 244 10.13 6.88 6.19
CA PHE A 244 11.55 6.89 6.54
C PHE A 244 12.08 8.31 6.30
N ASP A 245 12.46 9.00 7.37
CA ASP A 245 13.20 10.24 7.24
C ASP A 245 14.67 9.91 6.97
N LYS A 246 15.20 10.32 5.81
CA LYS A 246 16.61 10.16 5.46
C LYS A 246 17.57 10.88 6.41
N TYR A 247 17.08 11.88 7.15
CA TYR A 247 17.87 12.65 8.12
C TYR A 247 17.74 12.13 9.56
N ASN A 248 16.63 11.42 9.84
CA ASN A 248 16.41 10.83 11.17
C ASN A 248 15.56 9.55 11.06
N PRO A 249 16.18 8.40 10.76
CA PRO A 249 15.47 7.12 10.67
C PRO A 249 14.78 6.70 11.99
N PHE A 250 14.91 7.50 13.05
CA PHE A 250 14.37 7.25 14.40
C PHE A 250 13.11 8.06 14.74
N ASN A 251 12.66 9.00 13.88
CA ASN A 251 11.41 9.72 14.08
C ASN A 251 10.19 8.89 13.65
N ALA A 252 10.17 7.60 13.98
CA ALA A 252 8.90 6.90 14.06
C ALA A 252 8.12 7.46 15.26
N PRO A 253 6.82 7.76 15.16
CA PRO A 253 6.03 8.19 16.29
C PRO A 253 6.18 7.18 17.43
N THR A 254 6.71 7.60 18.56
CA THR A 254 6.66 6.83 19.81
C THR A 254 5.19 6.56 20.09
N GLU A 255 4.83 5.29 20.27
CA GLU A 255 3.49 4.91 20.69
C GLU A 255 3.13 5.75 21.93
N GLY A 256 2.16 6.65 21.77
CA GLY A 256 1.58 7.36 22.89
C GLY A 256 0.87 6.35 23.79
N THR A 257 1.30 6.31 25.03
CA THR A 257 0.66 5.63 26.14
C THR A 257 -0.82 5.98 26.26
#